data_e4e2b7c827884e8c153328f5f4334ede
#
_entry.id   e4e2b7c827884e8c153328f5f4334ede
#
_cell.length_a   1.000
_cell.length_b   1.000
_cell.length_c   1.000
_cell.angle_alpha   90.00
_cell.angle_beta   90.00
_cell.angle_gamma   90.00
#
_symmetry.space_group_name_H-M   'P 1'
#
loop_
_entity.id
_entity.type
_entity.pdbx_description
1 polymer ?
#
loop_
_entity_poly.entity_id
_entity_poly.type
_entity_poly.pdbx_seq_one_letter_code
_entity_poly.pdbx_strand_id
1 'polypeptide(L)'
;MGEHQRARQQLRGFINFMLYVVMILFITFLLIRFVGQRTEVVGYSMYPTLDNGDQLIVEKISYRFTDPKRFDIIVFPYRYEDKTYYVKRIIGLPGEKIRIDDAGNIYINGEILDEHYGREVIQDPGIASTEITLGDDEYFVMGDNRNDSKDSRDPSVGPIHRKELIGRVWLRLYPFSRFGLMKGK
;
A
#
# COMPACT_ATOMS: atom_id res chain seq x y z
N MET A 1 46.15 -42.89 -10.05
CA MET A 1 45.67 -41.93 -8.98
C MET A 1 44.89 -40.75 -9.53
N GLY A 2 44.76 -40.50 -10.82
CA GLY A 2 44.15 -39.30 -11.40
C GLY A 2 42.63 -39.30 -11.57
N GLU A 3 42.00 -40.42 -11.93
CA GLU A 3 40.58 -40.45 -12.30
C GLU A 3 39.64 -40.30 -11.09
N HIS A 4 39.90 -40.95 -9.99
CA HIS A 4 39.10 -40.82 -8.78
C HIS A 4 39.17 -39.41 -8.16
N GLN A 5 40.28 -38.70 -8.32
CA GLN A 5 40.41 -37.32 -7.85
C GLN A 5 39.60 -36.36 -8.74
N ARG A 6 39.64 -36.54 -10.06
CA ARG A 6 38.87 -35.76 -11.03
C ARG A 6 37.36 -35.95 -10.83
N ALA A 7 36.92 -37.21 -10.66
CA ALA A 7 35.49 -37.48 -10.38
C ALA A 7 35.00 -36.85 -9.08
N ARG A 8 35.78 -36.88 -8.00
CA ARG A 8 35.46 -36.22 -6.74
C ARG A 8 35.41 -34.68 -6.88
N GLN A 9 36.29 -34.12 -7.68
CA GLN A 9 36.34 -32.68 -7.93
C GLN A 9 35.13 -32.22 -8.76
N GLN A 10 34.76 -33.00 -9.80
CA GLN A 10 33.53 -32.75 -10.58
C GLN A 10 32.27 -32.88 -9.73
N LEU A 11 32.18 -33.91 -8.89
CA LEU A 11 31.04 -34.09 -7.97
C LEU A 11 30.93 -32.95 -6.98
N ARG A 12 32.03 -32.48 -6.39
CA ARG A 12 32.04 -31.31 -5.52
C ARG A 12 31.58 -30.03 -6.26
N GLY A 13 32.06 -29.83 -7.50
CA GLY A 13 31.65 -28.72 -8.33
C GLY A 13 30.14 -28.75 -8.61
N PHE A 14 29.60 -29.93 -8.94
CA PHE A 14 28.17 -30.10 -9.16
C PHE A 14 27.37 -29.88 -7.90
N ILE A 15 27.78 -30.38 -6.74
CA ILE A 15 27.11 -30.15 -5.46
C ILE A 15 27.09 -28.67 -5.12
N ASN A 16 28.23 -27.98 -5.27
CA ASN A 16 28.28 -26.54 -5.01
C ASN A 16 27.32 -25.75 -5.93
N PHE A 17 27.29 -26.09 -7.22
CA PHE A 17 26.36 -25.48 -8.17
C PHE A 17 24.92 -25.71 -7.76
N MET A 18 24.53 -26.92 -7.36
CA MET A 18 23.21 -27.23 -6.86
C MET A 18 22.87 -26.43 -5.59
N LEU A 19 23.81 -26.30 -4.67
CA LEU A 19 23.62 -25.48 -3.46
C LEU A 19 23.37 -23.99 -3.80
N TYR A 20 24.10 -23.43 -4.76
CA TYR A 20 23.85 -22.06 -5.23
C TYR A 20 22.46 -21.91 -5.84
N VAL A 21 22.04 -22.86 -6.68
CA VAL A 21 20.69 -22.82 -7.28
C VAL A 21 19.61 -22.89 -6.20
N VAL A 22 19.73 -23.81 -5.24
CA VAL A 22 18.80 -23.94 -4.11
C VAL A 22 18.78 -22.67 -3.27
N MET A 23 19.94 -22.08 -2.99
CA MET A 23 20.03 -20.82 -2.23
C MET A 23 19.32 -19.68 -2.97
N ILE A 24 19.55 -19.53 -4.27
CA ILE A 24 18.89 -18.49 -5.08
C ILE A 24 17.37 -18.69 -5.07
N LEU A 25 16.89 -19.92 -5.30
CA LEU A 25 15.47 -20.24 -5.27
C LEU A 25 14.85 -19.96 -3.89
N PHE A 26 15.57 -20.30 -2.82
CA PHE A 26 15.11 -20.04 -1.46
C PHE A 26 15.04 -18.54 -1.15
N ILE A 27 16.06 -17.77 -1.52
CA ILE A 27 16.04 -16.31 -1.36
C ILE A 27 14.89 -15.70 -2.18
N THR A 28 14.73 -16.13 -3.43
CA THR A 28 13.64 -15.66 -4.30
C THR A 28 12.27 -15.98 -3.68
N PHE A 29 12.10 -17.18 -3.14
CA PHE A 29 10.89 -17.58 -2.43
C PHE A 29 10.62 -16.67 -1.21
N LEU A 30 11.66 -16.38 -0.41
CA LEU A 30 11.53 -15.48 0.74
C LEU A 30 11.15 -14.06 0.30
N LEU A 31 11.77 -13.53 -0.76
CA LEU A 31 11.46 -12.22 -1.29
C LEU A 31 9.99 -12.14 -1.74
N ILE A 32 9.53 -13.10 -2.54
CA ILE A 32 8.14 -13.14 -3.02
C ILE A 32 7.16 -13.32 -1.86
N ARG A 33 7.49 -14.18 -0.88
CA ARG A 33 6.57 -14.52 0.21
C ARG A 33 6.42 -13.43 1.27
N PHE A 34 7.53 -12.70 1.55
CA PHE A 34 7.59 -11.78 2.70
C PHE A 34 7.77 -10.31 2.31
N VAL A 35 8.33 -10.01 1.14
CA VAL A 35 8.67 -8.64 0.75
C VAL A 35 7.58 -7.99 -0.07
N GLY A 36 7.02 -8.68 -1.06
CA GLY A 36 6.08 -8.06 -1.97
C GLY A 36 4.97 -8.99 -2.44
N GLN A 37 3.78 -8.44 -2.60
CA GLN A 37 2.63 -9.13 -3.19
C GLN A 37 2.19 -8.36 -4.42
N ARG A 38 2.06 -9.07 -5.56
CA ARG A 38 1.42 -8.51 -6.75
C ARG A 38 -0.09 -8.44 -6.50
N THR A 39 -0.67 -7.30 -6.83
CA THR A 39 -2.11 -7.08 -6.77
C THR A 39 -2.56 -6.31 -8.00
N GLU A 40 -3.82 -6.47 -8.38
CA GLU A 40 -4.47 -5.73 -9.45
C GLU A 40 -5.47 -4.75 -8.84
N VAL A 41 -5.52 -3.53 -9.39
CA VAL A 41 -6.49 -2.52 -9.00
C VAL A 41 -7.82 -2.82 -9.67
N VAL A 42 -8.86 -2.95 -8.87
CA VAL A 42 -10.24 -3.09 -9.34
C VAL A 42 -11.02 -1.86 -8.90
N GLY A 43 -11.62 -1.17 -9.87
CA GLY A 43 -12.37 0.07 -9.63
C GLY A 43 -11.59 1.36 -9.86
N TYR A 44 -12.23 2.48 -9.58
CA TYR A 44 -11.74 3.82 -9.94
C TYR A 44 -11.53 4.74 -8.74
N SER A 45 -11.61 4.24 -7.52
CA SER A 45 -11.54 5.06 -6.31
C SER A 45 -10.20 5.80 -6.11
N MET A 46 -9.13 5.36 -6.81
CA MET A 46 -7.81 5.99 -6.77
C MET A 46 -7.45 6.71 -8.06
N TYR A 47 -8.40 6.88 -9.00
CA TYR A 47 -8.18 7.64 -10.22
C TYR A 47 -7.97 9.14 -9.90
N PRO A 48 -7.03 9.85 -10.52
CA PRO A 48 -6.21 9.45 -11.66
C PRO A 48 -4.87 8.78 -11.28
N THR A 49 -4.56 8.66 -10.00
CA THR A 49 -3.27 8.09 -9.55
C THR A 49 -3.13 6.63 -9.93
N LEU A 50 -4.17 5.83 -9.65
CA LEU A 50 -4.27 4.42 -10.08
C LEU A 50 -5.54 4.25 -10.90
N ASP A 51 -5.44 3.41 -11.92
CA ASP A 51 -6.55 3.10 -12.81
C ASP A 51 -6.94 1.63 -12.70
N ASN A 52 -8.16 1.31 -13.12
CA ASN A 52 -8.62 -0.07 -13.16
C ASN A 52 -7.70 -0.93 -14.05
N GLY A 53 -7.29 -2.10 -13.55
CA GLY A 53 -6.35 -2.99 -14.22
C GLY A 53 -4.86 -2.66 -13.99
N ASP A 54 -4.52 -1.59 -13.28
CA ASP A 54 -3.13 -1.33 -12.87
C ASP A 54 -2.61 -2.49 -12.03
N GLN A 55 -1.40 -2.96 -12.33
CA GLN A 55 -0.75 -4.03 -11.57
C GLN A 55 0.34 -3.45 -10.68
N LEU A 56 0.23 -3.75 -9.41
CA LEU A 56 1.02 -3.14 -8.36
C LEU A 56 1.83 -4.19 -7.59
N ILE A 57 2.94 -3.75 -7.04
CA ILE A 57 3.64 -4.45 -5.96
C ILE A 57 3.32 -3.74 -4.65
N VAL A 58 2.73 -4.49 -3.74
CA VAL A 58 2.48 -4.07 -2.36
C VAL A 58 3.60 -4.62 -1.49
N GLU A 59 4.39 -3.76 -0.91
CA GLU A 59 5.45 -4.15 0.01
C GLU A 59 4.92 -4.22 1.45
N LYS A 60 5.37 -5.23 2.20
CA LYS A 60 4.84 -5.57 3.53
C LYS A 60 5.84 -5.37 4.66
N ILE A 61 7.08 -5.05 4.30
CA ILE A 61 8.21 -5.05 5.25
C ILE A 61 8.39 -3.70 5.92
N SER A 62 8.29 -2.59 5.17
CA SER A 62 8.61 -1.26 5.71
C SER A 62 7.85 -0.95 6.98
N TYR A 63 6.56 -1.28 7.02
CA TYR A 63 5.72 -1.01 8.20
C TYR A 63 6.00 -1.90 9.43
N ARG A 64 6.95 -2.84 9.32
CA ARG A 64 7.49 -3.55 10.49
C ARG A 64 8.58 -2.76 11.21
N PHE A 65 9.20 -1.81 10.53
CA PHE A 65 10.35 -1.03 11.02
C PHE A 65 10.09 0.46 11.05
N THR A 66 9.12 0.95 10.31
CA THR A 66 8.77 2.37 10.20
C THR A 66 7.27 2.57 10.30
N ASP A 67 6.86 3.76 10.68
CA ASP A 67 5.46 4.11 10.69
C ASP A 67 4.98 4.51 9.29
N PRO A 68 3.72 4.18 8.95
CA PRO A 68 3.06 4.70 7.76
C PRO A 68 3.07 6.23 7.76
N LYS A 69 3.34 6.82 6.59
CA LYS A 69 3.45 8.26 6.44
C LYS A 69 2.22 8.83 5.73
N ARG A 70 1.97 10.12 5.96
CA ARG A 70 0.97 10.85 5.19
C ARG A 70 1.26 10.71 3.70
N PHE A 71 0.21 10.50 2.93
CA PHE A 71 0.19 10.28 1.49
C PHE A 71 0.71 8.91 1.01
N ASP A 72 1.14 8.01 1.90
CA ASP A 72 1.37 6.62 1.49
C ASP A 72 0.07 6.02 0.94
N ILE A 73 0.19 5.28 -0.17
CA ILE A 73 -0.92 4.50 -0.70
C ILE A 73 -0.85 3.11 -0.07
N ILE A 74 -1.91 2.73 0.65
CA ILE A 74 -1.95 1.52 1.45
C ILE A 74 -3.01 0.54 0.97
N VAL A 75 -2.82 -0.72 1.33
CA VAL A 75 -3.80 -1.79 1.12
C VAL A 75 -4.26 -2.32 2.47
N PHE A 76 -5.58 -2.46 2.64
CA PHE A 76 -6.19 -3.01 3.84
C PHE A 76 -7.46 -3.81 3.49
N PRO A 77 -7.87 -4.80 4.32
CA PRO A 77 -9.08 -5.58 4.08
C PRO A 77 -10.33 -4.74 4.33
N TYR A 78 -11.36 -4.95 3.53
CA TYR A 78 -12.69 -4.41 3.84
C TYR A 78 -13.41 -5.33 4.84
N ARG A 79 -13.87 -4.76 5.97
CA ARG A 79 -14.33 -5.54 7.14
C ARG A 79 -15.59 -6.36 6.89
N TYR A 80 -16.42 -5.97 5.93
CA TYR A 80 -17.72 -6.57 5.68
C TYR A 80 -17.78 -7.52 4.49
N GLU A 81 -16.63 -7.76 3.84
CA GLU A 81 -16.58 -8.63 2.66
C GLU A 81 -15.27 -9.41 2.61
N ASP A 82 -15.38 -10.72 2.71
CA ASP A 82 -14.22 -11.62 2.66
C ASP A 82 -13.45 -11.48 1.35
N LYS A 83 -12.12 -11.46 1.45
CA LYS A 83 -11.19 -11.37 0.32
C LYS A 83 -11.27 -10.07 -0.49
N THR A 84 -12.00 -9.06 0.00
CA THR A 84 -12.04 -7.73 -0.60
C THR A 84 -11.03 -6.82 0.08
N TYR A 85 -10.20 -6.17 -0.72
CA TYR A 85 -9.14 -5.29 -0.27
C TYR A 85 -9.31 -3.92 -0.88
N TYR A 86 -9.18 -2.90 -0.06
CA TYR A 86 -9.21 -1.51 -0.50
C TYR A 86 -7.81 -0.96 -0.65
N VAL A 87 -7.64 -0.11 -1.66
CA VAL A 87 -6.44 0.70 -1.87
C VAL A 87 -6.83 2.15 -1.67
N LYS A 88 -6.21 2.84 -0.71
CA LYS A 88 -6.49 4.24 -0.37
C LYS A 88 -5.20 4.97 0.00
N ARG A 89 -5.29 6.30 0.05
CA ARG A 89 -4.20 7.19 0.49
C ARG A 89 -4.39 7.61 1.94
N ILE A 90 -3.32 7.58 2.72
CA ILE A 90 -3.31 8.12 4.09
C ILE A 90 -3.40 9.64 4.02
N ILE A 91 -4.40 10.21 4.70
CA ILE A 91 -4.63 11.65 4.83
C ILE A 91 -4.40 12.10 6.26
N GLY A 92 -4.95 11.41 7.26
CA GLY A 92 -4.74 11.68 8.68
C GLY A 92 -3.84 10.64 9.33
N LEU A 93 -3.01 11.07 10.27
CA LEU A 93 -2.07 10.25 11.03
C LEU A 93 -2.59 10.06 12.47
N PRO A 94 -2.07 9.05 13.20
CA PRO A 94 -2.42 8.82 14.60
C PRO A 94 -2.35 10.08 15.47
N GLY A 95 -3.37 10.27 16.31
CA GLY A 95 -3.47 11.39 17.23
C GLY A 95 -3.88 12.74 16.62
N GLU A 96 -4.02 12.82 15.29
CA GLU A 96 -4.43 14.05 14.62
C GLU A 96 -5.94 14.27 14.65
N LYS A 97 -6.31 15.52 14.56
CA LYS A 97 -7.69 15.96 14.35
C LYS A 97 -7.90 16.22 12.87
N ILE A 98 -8.96 15.63 12.31
CA ILE A 98 -9.31 15.81 10.90
C ILE A 98 -10.73 16.36 10.77
N ARG A 99 -10.92 17.31 9.86
CA ARG A 99 -12.22 17.85 9.45
C ARG A 99 -12.21 18.21 7.97
N ILE A 100 -13.33 18.07 7.33
CA ILE A 100 -13.55 18.52 5.95
C ILE A 100 -14.70 19.52 5.95
N ASP A 101 -14.47 20.72 5.43
CA ASP A 101 -15.50 21.75 5.37
C ASP A 101 -16.41 21.64 4.13
N ASP A 102 -17.45 22.46 4.08
CA ASP A 102 -18.42 22.47 2.97
C ASP A 102 -17.82 22.94 1.64
N ALA A 103 -16.64 23.58 1.66
CA ALA A 103 -15.89 23.94 0.47
C ALA A 103 -14.97 22.80 -0.02
N GLY A 104 -14.93 21.67 0.72
CA GLY A 104 -14.11 20.50 0.39
C GLY A 104 -12.66 20.61 0.86
N ASN A 105 -12.31 21.60 1.68
CA ASN A 105 -10.99 21.72 2.26
C ASN A 105 -10.80 20.72 3.39
N ILE A 106 -9.64 20.05 3.40
CA ILE A 106 -9.26 19.12 4.47
C ILE A 106 -8.43 19.90 5.50
N TYR A 107 -8.81 19.79 6.76
CA TYR A 107 -8.08 20.38 7.88
C TYR A 107 -7.43 19.28 8.71
N ILE A 108 -6.17 19.47 9.04
CA ILE A 108 -5.41 18.63 9.99
C ILE A 108 -4.98 19.54 11.15
N ASN A 109 -5.40 19.21 12.37
CA ASN A 109 -5.13 19.98 13.58
C ASN A 109 -5.52 21.48 13.45
N GLY A 110 -6.58 21.77 12.68
CA GLY A 110 -7.07 23.12 12.44
C GLY A 110 -6.42 23.87 11.28
N GLU A 111 -5.40 23.32 10.64
CA GLU A 111 -4.72 23.92 9.48
C GLU A 111 -5.16 23.23 8.19
N ILE A 112 -5.31 24.00 7.10
CA ILE A 112 -5.63 23.43 5.77
C ILE A 112 -4.48 22.55 5.31
N LEU A 113 -4.80 21.31 4.96
CA LEU A 113 -3.84 20.38 4.38
C LEU A 113 -3.52 20.77 2.93
N ASP A 114 -2.25 21.12 2.67
CA ASP A 114 -1.76 21.34 1.31
C ASP A 114 -1.56 19.99 0.61
N GLU A 115 -2.50 19.64 -0.27
CA GLU A 115 -2.45 18.40 -1.04
C GLU A 115 -3.15 18.56 -2.40
N HIS A 116 -2.70 17.79 -3.40
CA HIS A 116 -3.17 17.89 -4.79
C HIS A 116 -3.48 16.53 -5.41
N TYR A 117 -3.85 15.54 -4.58
CA TYR A 117 -4.17 14.19 -5.05
C TYR A 117 -5.63 14.04 -5.47
N GLY A 118 -6.51 14.85 -4.90
CA GLY A 118 -7.93 14.82 -5.22
C GLY A 118 -8.17 15.20 -6.68
N ARG A 119 -8.99 14.40 -7.36
CA ARG A 119 -9.42 14.68 -8.73
C ARG A 119 -10.34 15.89 -8.81
N GLU A 120 -11.21 16.05 -7.81
CA GLU A 120 -12.28 17.02 -7.77
C GLU A 120 -12.46 17.54 -6.34
N VAL A 121 -13.13 18.67 -6.19
CA VAL A 121 -13.55 19.18 -4.88
C VAL A 121 -14.45 18.14 -4.20
N ILE A 122 -14.22 17.91 -2.92
CA ILE A 122 -15.00 16.96 -2.10
C ILE A 122 -16.42 17.50 -1.97
N GLN A 123 -17.40 16.71 -2.39
CA GLN A 123 -18.83 17.06 -2.29
C GLN A 123 -19.46 16.54 -1.01
N ASP A 124 -19.00 15.36 -0.54
CA ASP A 124 -19.50 14.74 0.69
C ASP A 124 -18.32 14.51 1.67
N PRO A 125 -18.27 15.29 2.76
CA PRO A 125 -17.28 15.12 3.82
C PRO A 125 -17.56 13.88 4.71
N GLY A 126 -18.75 13.30 4.64
CA GLY A 126 -19.15 12.15 5.44
C GLY A 126 -19.01 12.42 6.95
N ILE A 127 -18.45 11.43 7.69
CA ILE A 127 -18.22 11.57 9.13
C ILE A 127 -17.24 12.70 9.48
N ALA A 128 -16.37 13.11 8.56
CA ALA A 128 -15.40 14.19 8.75
C ALA A 128 -16.02 15.61 8.59
N SER A 129 -17.33 15.75 8.36
CA SER A 129 -18.03 17.04 8.44
C SER A 129 -17.91 17.69 9.81
N THR A 130 -17.75 16.88 10.85
CA THR A 130 -17.37 17.30 12.20
C THR A 130 -15.93 16.87 12.47
N GLU A 131 -15.24 17.61 13.38
CA GLU A 131 -13.87 17.27 13.74
C GLU A 131 -13.79 15.88 14.40
N ILE A 132 -12.96 15.01 13.87
CA ILE A 132 -12.66 13.68 14.39
C ILE A 132 -11.25 13.68 14.94
N THR A 133 -11.05 13.19 16.15
CA THR A 133 -9.72 12.92 16.71
C THR A 133 -9.37 11.45 16.46
N LEU A 134 -8.28 11.20 15.73
CA LEU A 134 -7.78 9.84 15.47
C LEU A 134 -7.10 9.27 16.72
N GLY A 135 -7.33 7.98 16.98
CA GLY A 135 -6.63 7.25 18.03
C GLY A 135 -5.14 7.09 17.75
N ASP A 136 -4.38 6.58 18.74
CA ASP A 136 -2.92 6.46 18.68
C ASP A 136 -2.42 5.48 17.61
N ASP A 137 -3.26 4.64 17.05
CA ASP A 137 -2.96 3.67 15.99
C ASP A 137 -3.91 3.77 14.79
N GLU A 138 -4.66 4.88 14.68
CA GLU A 138 -5.68 5.08 13.64
C GLU A 138 -5.19 6.01 12.54
N TYR A 139 -5.51 5.64 11.31
CA TYR A 139 -5.23 6.39 10.09
C TYR A 139 -6.53 6.74 9.39
N PHE A 140 -6.67 7.99 8.96
CA PHE A 140 -7.77 8.40 8.10
C PHE A 140 -7.32 8.30 6.65
N VAL A 141 -8.04 7.53 5.85
CA VAL A 141 -7.67 7.24 4.47
C VAL A 141 -8.73 7.69 3.50
N MET A 142 -8.32 8.17 2.33
CA MET A 142 -9.23 8.61 1.28
C MET A 142 -8.80 8.10 -0.08
N GLY A 143 -9.78 7.91 -0.97
CA GLY A 143 -9.48 7.72 -2.39
C GLY A 143 -9.10 9.03 -3.06
N ASP A 144 -8.27 8.97 -4.09
CA ASP A 144 -7.93 10.15 -4.90
C ASP A 144 -9.12 10.59 -5.77
N ASN A 145 -10.00 9.66 -6.15
CA ASN A 145 -11.30 9.96 -6.74
C ASN A 145 -12.32 10.28 -5.62
N ARG A 146 -12.23 11.50 -5.08
CA ARG A 146 -12.92 11.95 -3.87
C ARG A 146 -14.42 11.70 -3.86
N ASN A 147 -15.09 11.84 -4.99
CA ASN A 147 -16.55 11.72 -5.10
C ASN A 147 -17.02 10.34 -5.57
N ASP A 148 -16.07 9.42 -5.86
CA ASP A 148 -16.32 8.02 -6.22
C ASP A 148 -15.40 7.09 -5.43
N SER A 149 -15.43 7.24 -4.10
CA SER A 149 -14.59 6.43 -3.20
C SER A 149 -15.31 6.12 -1.90
N LYS A 150 -15.43 4.85 -1.60
CA LYS A 150 -15.79 4.36 -0.28
C LYS A 150 -14.52 4.29 0.57
N ASP A 151 -14.39 5.19 1.55
CA ASP A 151 -13.19 5.38 2.35
C ASP A 151 -13.53 5.82 3.79
N SER A 152 -12.57 6.35 4.56
CA SER A 152 -12.79 6.68 5.97
C SER A 152 -13.89 7.70 6.23
N ARG A 153 -14.37 8.40 5.21
CA ARG A 153 -15.55 9.28 5.33
C ARG A 153 -16.85 8.50 5.50
N ASP A 154 -16.90 7.27 4.97
CA ASP A 154 -18.07 6.39 5.11
C ASP A 154 -18.01 5.70 6.49
N PRO A 155 -19.10 5.76 7.31
CA PRO A 155 -19.15 5.11 8.63
C PRO A 155 -18.84 3.60 8.61
N SER A 156 -19.10 2.92 7.48
CA SER A 156 -18.81 1.49 7.35
C SER A 156 -17.32 1.19 7.18
N VAL A 157 -16.51 2.17 6.83
CA VAL A 157 -15.05 2.06 6.75
C VAL A 157 -14.40 2.68 7.98
N GLY A 158 -14.66 3.98 8.22
CA GLY A 158 -14.10 4.74 9.33
C GLY A 158 -12.58 4.82 9.30
N PRO A 159 -11.94 5.29 10.38
CA PRO A 159 -10.50 5.21 10.57
C PRO A 159 -10.01 3.76 10.57
N ILE A 160 -8.81 3.54 10.03
CA ILE A 160 -8.18 2.22 9.87
C ILE A 160 -7.06 2.06 10.89
N HIS A 161 -7.12 0.97 11.67
CA HIS A 161 -6.06 0.66 12.62
C HIS A 161 -4.78 0.19 11.92
N ARG A 162 -3.62 0.52 12.49
CA ARG A 162 -2.30 0.09 11.97
C ARG A 162 -2.22 -1.41 11.69
N LYS A 163 -2.79 -2.23 12.57
CA LYS A 163 -2.78 -3.70 12.43
C LYS A 163 -3.54 -4.22 11.20
N GLU A 164 -4.43 -3.41 10.63
CA GLU A 164 -5.22 -3.75 9.44
C GLU A 164 -4.45 -3.46 8.16
N LEU A 165 -3.35 -2.69 8.23
CA LEU A 165 -2.53 -2.37 7.07
C LEU A 165 -1.77 -3.60 6.59
N ILE A 166 -2.07 -4.06 5.39
CA ILE A 166 -1.37 -5.19 4.75
C ILE A 166 0.01 -4.74 4.26
N GLY A 167 0.09 -3.54 3.69
CA GLY A 167 1.33 -2.99 3.19
C GLY A 167 1.12 -1.72 2.38
N ARG A 168 2.23 -1.19 1.87
CA ARG A 168 2.28 0.01 1.05
C ARG A 168 2.41 -0.35 -0.41
N VAL A 169 1.68 0.35 -1.28
CA VAL A 169 1.91 0.29 -2.72
C VAL A 169 3.26 0.94 -3.02
N TRP A 170 4.19 0.15 -3.51
CA TRP A 170 5.56 0.58 -3.75
C TRP A 170 5.88 0.81 -5.22
N LEU A 171 5.41 -0.09 -6.10
CA LEU A 171 5.76 -0.09 -7.50
C LEU A 171 4.52 -0.40 -8.36
N ARG A 172 4.31 0.37 -9.44
CA ARG A 172 3.40 0.00 -10.52
C ARG A 172 4.18 -0.77 -11.57
N LEU A 173 3.73 -2.02 -11.85
CA LEU A 173 4.33 -2.89 -12.87
C LEU A 173 3.71 -2.68 -14.25
N TYR A 174 2.39 -2.46 -14.31
CA TYR A 174 1.63 -2.33 -15.55
C TYR A 174 0.55 -1.26 -15.37
N PRO A 175 0.23 -0.48 -16.41
CA PRO A 175 0.77 -0.53 -17.78
C PRO A 175 2.22 -0.03 -17.85
N PHE A 176 2.99 -0.57 -18.80
CA PHE A 176 4.41 -0.22 -18.94
C PHE A 176 4.65 1.26 -19.24
N SER A 177 3.66 1.94 -19.87
CA SER A 177 3.70 3.40 -20.11
C SER A 177 3.69 4.22 -18.81
N ARG A 178 3.23 3.64 -17.70
CA ARG A 178 3.16 4.27 -16.36
C ARG A 178 3.97 3.49 -15.32
N PHE A 179 4.91 2.63 -15.77
CA PHE A 179 5.80 1.89 -14.87
C PHE A 179 6.59 2.84 -13.98
N GLY A 180 6.64 2.57 -12.68
CA GLY A 180 7.42 3.40 -11.77
C GLY A 180 7.06 3.24 -10.29
N LEU A 181 7.94 3.83 -9.47
CA LEU A 181 7.76 3.86 -8.03
C LEU A 181 6.58 4.77 -7.64
N MET A 182 5.75 4.27 -6.75
CA MET A 182 4.67 5.03 -6.14
C MET A 182 5.22 5.75 -4.91
N LYS A 183 5.42 7.07 -5.05
CA LYS A 183 5.88 7.91 -3.95
C LYS A 183 4.71 8.73 -3.43
N GLY A 184 4.49 8.76 -2.11
CA GLY A 184 3.84 9.89 -1.47
C GLY A 184 4.79 11.09 -1.63
N LYS A 185 4.32 12.16 -2.25
CA LYS A 185 5.11 13.40 -2.34
C LYS A 185 4.93 14.21 -1.09
#